data_17b3b4c73a28dbad2582b343e90dabd8
#
_entry.id   17b3b4c73a28dbad2582b343e90dabd8
#
_cell.length_a   1.000
_cell.length_b   1.000
_cell.length_c   1.000
_cell.angle_alpha   90.00
_cell.angle_beta   90.00
_cell.angle_gamma   90.00
#
_symmetry.space_group_name_H-M   'P 1'
#
loop_
_entity.id
_entity.type
_entity.pdbx_description
1 polymer ?
#
loop_
_entity_poly.entity_id
_entity_poly.type
_entity_poly.pdbx_seq_one_letter_code
_entity_poly.pdbx_strand_id
1 'polypeptide(L)'
;MEVDMQRITIDPITRLEGHGKIEIFLDADGNVANTYFQIPELRGFEQFCVGRPVEEMPVLTGRICGVCPEAHHMAAAKACDAVYHVDPPRTAKKLRELLYSAFYVTDHTTHFYALGGPDFVMGPDAPVAERNILGVIHKVGLEIGGKVIQARKAGHTVIEMIGGRKVHPCTSIPGGLSKGITREQRDEIEKLGRWAVEFAQFSLKLFGDLVLGNPAYV
;
A
#
# COMPACT_ATOMS: atom_id res chain seq x y z
N MET A 1 -36.30 -29.08 5.58
CA MET A 1 -36.55 -27.77 6.24
C MET A 1 -35.38 -26.88 5.90
N GLU A 2 -35.59 -25.90 5.03
CA GLU A 2 -34.63 -24.82 4.87
C GLU A 2 -34.60 -24.05 6.19
N VAL A 3 -33.49 -24.07 6.89
CA VAL A 3 -33.28 -23.20 8.05
C VAL A 3 -33.17 -21.80 7.47
N ASP A 4 -34.12 -20.94 7.79
CA ASP A 4 -34.10 -19.53 7.40
C ASP A 4 -32.95 -18.87 8.15
N MET A 5 -31.74 -18.95 7.55
CA MET A 5 -30.54 -18.35 8.12
C MET A 5 -30.54 -16.84 7.84
N GLN A 6 -30.57 -16.05 8.89
CA GLN A 6 -30.38 -14.60 8.73
C GLN A 6 -28.98 -14.30 8.17
N ARG A 7 -28.94 -13.54 7.08
CA ARG A 7 -27.69 -13.13 6.44
C ARG A 7 -27.40 -11.66 6.68
N ILE A 8 -26.21 -11.36 7.16
CA ILE A 8 -25.65 -10.00 7.25
C ILE A 8 -24.62 -9.87 6.16
N THR A 9 -24.73 -8.83 5.34
CA THR A 9 -23.79 -8.57 4.23
C THR A 9 -23.13 -7.22 4.44
N ILE A 10 -21.80 -7.20 4.37
CA ILE A 10 -20.97 -6.00 4.34
C ILE A 10 -20.36 -5.92 2.95
N ASP A 11 -20.88 -5.01 2.10
CA ASP A 11 -20.51 -4.90 0.68
C ASP A 11 -20.78 -3.47 0.16
N PRO A 12 -19.74 -2.77 -0.27
CA PRO A 12 -18.33 -3.09 -0.13
C PRO A 12 -17.80 -2.85 1.29
N ILE A 13 -16.70 -3.53 1.65
CA ILE A 13 -15.92 -3.15 2.83
C ILE A 13 -15.23 -1.81 2.52
N THR A 14 -15.34 -0.83 3.45
CA THR A 14 -14.65 0.46 3.33
C THR A 14 -13.34 0.49 4.10
N ARG A 15 -12.46 1.44 3.78
CA ARG A 15 -11.11 1.60 4.37
C ARG A 15 -10.18 0.41 4.12
N LEU A 16 -10.49 -0.35 3.09
CA LEU A 16 -9.71 -1.47 2.58
C LEU A 16 -9.07 -1.04 1.24
N GLU A 17 -7.83 -1.44 1.00
CA GLU A 17 -7.25 -1.38 -0.33
C GLU A 17 -7.74 -2.61 -1.12
N GLY A 18 -8.17 -2.38 -2.38
CA GLY A 18 -8.88 -3.38 -3.18
C GLY A 18 -10.37 -3.47 -2.81
N HIS A 19 -11.02 -4.56 -3.20
CA HIS A 19 -12.42 -4.81 -2.90
C HIS A 19 -12.58 -6.03 -2.01
N GLY A 20 -13.45 -5.91 -1.04
CA GLY A 20 -13.80 -7.01 -0.14
C GLY A 20 -15.29 -7.01 0.16
N LYS A 21 -15.83 -8.20 0.34
CA LYS A 21 -17.19 -8.45 0.78
C LYS A 21 -17.17 -9.47 1.90
N ILE A 22 -17.96 -9.25 2.94
CA ILE A 22 -18.16 -10.22 4.02
C ILE A 22 -19.62 -10.61 4.05
N GLU A 23 -19.89 -11.91 4.11
CA GLU A 23 -21.20 -12.47 4.38
C GLU A 23 -21.16 -13.30 5.66
N ILE A 24 -22.04 -12.97 6.60
CA ILE A 24 -22.18 -13.65 7.88
C ILE A 24 -23.55 -14.30 7.90
N PHE A 25 -23.59 -15.59 8.17
CA PHE A 25 -24.82 -16.36 8.31
C PHE A 25 -25.05 -16.70 9.78
N LEU A 26 -26.21 -16.33 10.29
CA LEU A 26 -26.61 -16.63 11.66
C LEU A 26 -27.54 -17.82 11.70
N ASP A 27 -27.43 -18.63 12.76
CA ASP A 27 -28.37 -19.68 13.08
C ASP A 27 -29.68 -19.14 13.71
N ALA A 28 -30.59 -20.03 14.07
CA ALA A 28 -31.86 -19.67 14.67
C ALA A 28 -31.73 -19.00 16.05
N ASP A 29 -30.62 -19.23 16.74
CA ASP A 29 -30.29 -18.63 18.06
C ASP A 29 -29.55 -17.30 17.95
N GLY A 30 -29.26 -16.85 16.71
CA GLY A 30 -28.51 -15.61 16.44
C GLY A 30 -27.00 -15.76 16.56
N ASN A 31 -26.46 -16.97 16.68
CA ASN A 31 -25.02 -17.20 16.67
C ASN A 31 -24.50 -17.29 15.24
N VAL A 32 -23.21 -17.01 15.06
CA VAL A 32 -22.55 -17.13 13.75
C VAL A 32 -22.40 -18.59 13.37
N ALA A 33 -23.17 -19.03 12.39
CA ALA A 33 -23.09 -20.37 11.82
C ALA A 33 -21.98 -20.49 10.78
N ASN A 34 -21.78 -19.43 9.95
CA ASN A 34 -20.73 -19.40 8.94
C ASN A 34 -20.38 -17.96 8.55
N THR A 35 -19.17 -17.77 8.02
CA THR A 35 -18.70 -16.46 7.52
C THR A 35 -17.84 -16.66 6.27
N TYR A 36 -18.11 -15.86 5.25
CA TYR A 36 -17.33 -15.84 4.01
C TYR A 36 -16.71 -14.47 3.81
N PHE A 37 -15.39 -14.43 3.61
CA PHE A 37 -14.67 -13.29 3.09
C PHE A 37 -14.42 -13.50 1.60
N GLN A 38 -14.92 -12.59 0.79
CA GLN A 38 -14.86 -12.67 -0.67
C GLN A 38 -14.05 -11.50 -1.22
N ILE A 39 -13.19 -11.80 -2.18
CA ILE A 39 -12.42 -10.82 -2.93
C ILE A 39 -12.90 -10.90 -4.38
N PRO A 40 -13.68 -9.89 -4.86
CA PRO A 40 -14.33 -9.96 -6.17
C PRO A 40 -13.42 -9.64 -7.36
N GLU A 41 -12.15 -9.20 -7.11
CA GLU A 41 -11.21 -8.95 -8.20
C GLU A 41 -10.76 -10.22 -8.91
N LEU A 42 -10.10 -10.02 -10.06
CA LEU A 42 -9.50 -11.10 -10.84
C LEU A 42 -8.53 -11.92 -9.97
N ARG A 43 -8.77 -13.22 -9.94
CA ARG A 43 -7.94 -14.22 -9.26
C ARG A 43 -7.30 -15.16 -10.29
N GLY A 44 -6.47 -16.09 -9.80
CA GLY A 44 -5.86 -17.09 -10.65
C GLY A 44 -4.42 -16.76 -11.03
N PHE A 45 -3.76 -15.82 -10.33
CA PHE A 45 -2.33 -15.57 -10.52
C PHE A 45 -1.49 -16.83 -10.28
N GLU A 46 -1.92 -17.70 -9.38
CA GLU A 46 -1.32 -19.01 -9.16
C GLU A 46 -1.30 -19.83 -10.46
N GLN A 47 -2.40 -19.81 -11.22
CA GLN A 47 -2.52 -20.51 -12.48
C GLN A 47 -1.71 -19.83 -13.59
N PHE A 48 -1.60 -18.50 -13.61
CA PHE A 48 -0.73 -17.77 -14.53
C PHE A 48 0.74 -18.11 -14.35
N CYS A 49 1.14 -18.45 -13.13
CA CYS A 49 2.54 -18.76 -12.80
C CYS A 49 2.93 -20.20 -13.16
N VAL A 50 1.97 -21.13 -13.30
CA VAL A 50 2.25 -22.52 -13.63
C VAL A 50 2.93 -22.64 -14.99
N GLY A 51 4.09 -23.32 -15.03
CA GLY A 51 4.87 -23.56 -16.25
C GLY A 51 5.69 -22.37 -16.73
N ARG A 52 5.71 -21.25 -16.00
CA ARG A 52 6.57 -20.10 -16.34
C ARG A 52 7.91 -20.18 -15.64
N PRO A 53 8.97 -19.62 -16.27
CA PRO A 53 10.26 -19.45 -15.61
C PRO A 53 10.10 -18.67 -14.30
N VAL A 54 10.80 -19.11 -13.25
CA VAL A 54 10.70 -18.47 -11.91
C VAL A 54 11.20 -17.02 -11.92
N GLU A 55 12.10 -16.67 -12.84
CA GLU A 55 12.65 -15.33 -13.04
C GLU A 55 11.62 -14.32 -13.50
N GLU A 56 10.49 -14.76 -14.07
CA GLU A 56 9.38 -13.88 -14.45
C GLU A 56 8.51 -13.48 -13.24
N MET A 57 8.58 -14.22 -12.13
CA MET A 57 7.73 -14.00 -10.97
C MET A 57 7.82 -12.59 -10.39
N PRO A 58 9.00 -11.95 -10.25
CA PRO A 58 9.07 -10.58 -9.74
C PRO A 58 8.27 -9.57 -10.56
N VAL A 59 8.11 -9.79 -11.86
CA VAL A 59 7.33 -8.91 -12.75
C VAL A 59 5.85 -9.31 -12.78
N LEU A 60 5.55 -10.61 -12.84
CA LEU A 60 4.19 -11.13 -12.89
C LEU A 60 3.42 -10.83 -11.60
N THR A 61 4.00 -11.17 -10.44
CA THR A 61 3.32 -11.00 -9.16
C THR A 61 3.12 -9.54 -8.78
N GLY A 62 3.97 -8.63 -9.28
CA GLY A 62 3.75 -7.19 -9.15
C GLY A 62 2.42 -6.72 -9.74
N ARG A 63 1.81 -7.50 -10.65
CA ARG A 63 0.52 -7.16 -11.26
C ARG A 63 -0.70 -7.53 -10.40
N ILE A 64 -0.50 -8.24 -9.31
CA ILE A 64 -1.57 -8.56 -8.36
C ILE A 64 -2.18 -7.28 -7.76
N CYS A 65 -1.35 -6.26 -7.53
CA CYS A 65 -1.78 -5.03 -6.88
C CYS A 65 -1.24 -3.79 -7.63
N GLY A 66 -2.10 -2.80 -7.83
CA GLY A 66 -1.72 -1.50 -8.43
C GLY A 66 -1.25 -0.47 -7.42
N VAL A 67 -1.49 -0.68 -6.13
CA VAL A 67 -1.09 0.21 -5.02
C VAL A 67 0.20 -0.25 -4.36
N CYS A 68 0.41 -1.58 -4.23
CA CYS A 68 1.56 -2.16 -3.56
C CYS A 68 2.42 -3.10 -4.46
N PRO A 69 2.63 -2.79 -5.75
CA PRO A 69 3.37 -3.66 -6.65
C PRO A 69 4.83 -3.88 -6.21
N GLU A 70 5.42 -2.92 -5.50
CA GLU A 70 6.77 -3.02 -4.95
C GLU A 70 6.90 -4.12 -3.91
N ALA A 71 5.85 -4.31 -3.10
CA ALA A 71 5.82 -5.38 -2.10
C ALA A 71 5.82 -6.76 -2.76
N HIS A 72 4.94 -6.96 -3.75
CA HIS A 72 4.89 -8.21 -4.52
C HIS A 72 6.18 -8.47 -5.29
N HIS A 73 6.72 -7.43 -5.95
CA HIS A 73 7.98 -7.51 -6.69
C HIS A 73 9.15 -7.92 -5.78
N MET A 74 9.25 -7.30 -4.61
CA MET A 74 10.32 -7.59 -3.65
C MET A 74 10.19 -8.98 -3.04
N ALA A 75 8.97 -9.40 -2.67
CA ALA A 75 8.71 -10.73 -2.14
C ALA A 75 9.11 -11.82 -3.15
N ALA A 76 8.68 -11.65 -4.41
CA ALA A 76 9.03 -12.60 -5.46
C ALA A 76 10.54 -12.61 -5.77
N ALA A 77 11.22 -11.45 -5.80
CA ALA A 77 12.66 -11.38 -5.99
C ALA A 77 13.43 -12.13 -4.89
N LYS A 78 13.01 -11.97 -3.62
CA LYS A 78 13.59 -12.71 -2.49
C LYS A 78 13.30 -14.21 -2.56
N ALA A 79 12.10 -14.60 -3.01
CA ALA A 79 11.77 -16.00 -3.24
C ALA A 79 12.66 -16.61 -4.33
N CYS A 80 12.92 -15.88 -5.43
CA CYS A 80 13.85 -16.31 -6.47
C CYS A 80 15.28 -16.44 -5.94
N ASP A 81 15.75 -15.49 -5.11
CA ASP A 81 17.07 -15.62 -4.48
C ASP A 81 17.19 -16.93 -3.68
N ALA A 82 16.13 -17.31 -2.96
CA ALA A 82 16.09 -18.55 -2.20
C ALA A 82 16.08 -19.79 -3.09
N VAL A 83 15.29 -19.78 -4.18
CA VAL A 83 15.24 -20.89 -5.15
C VAL A 83 16.59 -21.16 -5.77
N TYR A 84 17.33 -20.11 -6.13
CA TYR A 84 18.66 -20.22 -6.73
C TYR A 84 19.79 -20.33 -5.71
N HIS A 85 19.49 -20.28 -4.40
CA HIS A 85 20.49 -20.27 -3.33
C HIS A 85 21.56 -19.18 -3.52
N VAL A 86 21.14 -18.00 -3.98
CA VAL A 86 22.03 -16.86 -4.21
C VAL A 86 21.86 -15.79 -3.17
N ASP A 87 22.94 -15.14 -2.78
CA ASP A 87 22.96 -14.01 -1.88
C ASP A 87 23.32 -12.73 -2.65
N PRO A 88 22.38 -11.77 -2.80
CA PRO A 88 22.65 -10.54 -3.52
C PRO A 88 23.81 -9.73 -2.90
N PRO A 89 24.67 -9.11 -3.72
CA PRO A 89 25.74 -8.26 -3.20
C PRO A 89 25.20 -7.10 -2.37
N ARG A 90 26.04 -6.60 -1.44
CA ARG A 90 25.66 -5.56 -0.47
C ARG A 90 24.99 -4.34 -1.12
N THR A 91 25.51 -3.90 -2.27
CA THR A 91 24.94 -2.75 -3.00
C THR A 91 23.52 -3.04 -3.49
N ALA A 92 23.26 -4.24 -4.02
CA ALA A 92 21.93 -4.63 -4.47
C ALA A 92 20.94 -4.71 -3.31
N LYS A 93 21.35 -5.28 -2.16
CA LYS A 93 20.53 -5.31 -0.94
C LYS A 93 20.15 -3.91 -0.51
N LYS A 94 21.09 -2.95 -0.47
CA LYS A 94 20.83 -1.55 -0.10
C LYS A 94 19.91 -0.83 -1.09
N LEU A 95 20.06 -1.07 -2.39
CA LEU A 95 19.18 -0.47 -3.39
C LEU A 95 17.76 -1.06 -3.32
N ARG A 96 17.62 -2.36 -3.07
CA ARG A 96 16.31 -2.99 -2.81
C ARG A 96 15.65 -2.41 -1.55
N GLU A 97 16.42 -2.24 -0.47
CA GLU A 97 15.95 -1.62 0.76
C GLU A 97 15.49 -0.17 0.53
N LEU A 98 16.26 0.60 -0.23
CA LEU A 98 15.94 1.98 -0.57
C LEU A 98 14.67 2.07 -1.44
N LEU A 99 14.53 1.20 -2.44
CA LEU A 99 13.31 1.07 -3.25
C LEU A 99 12.10 0.80 -2.35
N TYR A 100 12.24 -0.15 -1.43
CA TYR A 100 11.15 -0.56 -0.55
C TYR A 100 10.81 0.53 0.49
N SER A 101 11.82 1.25 0.99
CA SER A 101 11.61 2.40 1.88
C SER A 101 10.86 3.53 1.18
N ALA A 102 11.18 3.82 -0.09
CA ALA A 102 10.43 4.79 -0.88
C ALA A 102 8.97 4.37 -1.10
N PHE A 103 8.73 3.07 -1.32
CA PHE A 103 7.38 2.50 -1.36
C PHE A 103 6.66 2.73 -0.02
N TYR A 104 7.26 2.41 1.12
CA TYR A 104 6.65 2.66 2.43
C TYR A 104 6.21 4.10 2.61
N VAL A 105 7.02 5.07 2.20
CA VAL A 105 6.67 6.49 2.28
C VAL A 105 5.43 6.80 1.45
N THR A 106 5.34 6.31 0.21
CA THR A 106 4.17 6.54 -0.64
C THR A 106 2.92 5.85 -0.14
N ASP A 107 3.07 4.62 0.31
CA ASP A 107 1.98 3.77 0.79
C ASP A 107 1.37 4.33 2.08
N HIS A 108 2.20 4.59 3.09
CA HIS A 108 1.76 5.15 4.37
C HIS A 108 1.17 6.55 4.22
N THR A 109 1.75 7.38 3.36
CA THR A 109 1.18 8.71 3.04
C THR A 109 -0.22 8.56 2.43
N THR A 110 -0.39 7.61 1.52
CA THR A 110 -1.69 7.35 0.90
C THR A 110 -2.70 6.85 1.93
N HIS A 111 -2.31 5.87 2.76
CA HIS A 111 -3.18 5.35 3.79
C HIS A 111 -3.57 6.43 4.80
N PHE A 112 -2.59 7.15 5.33
CA PHE A 112 -2.81 8.15 6.37
C PHE A 112 -3.76 9.26 5.92
N TYR A 113 -3.58 9.81 4.72
CA TYR A 113 -4.37 10.95 4.25
C TYR A 113 -5.65 10.57 3.49
N ALA A 114 -5.67 9.41 2.82
CA ALA A 114 -6.77 9.03 1.95
C ALA A 114 -7.70 7.96 2.53
N LEU A 115 -7.17 7.05 3.35
CA LEU A 115 -7.96 5.96 3.93
C LEU A 115 -8.28 6.21 5.41
N GLY A 116 -7.28 6.45 6.26
CA GLY A 116 -7.51 6.73 7.69
C GLY A 116 -8.00 8.14 7.95
N GLY A 117 -7.43 9.13 7.26
CA GLY A 117 -7.71 10.55 7.48
C GLY A 117 -9.17 10.96 7.47
N PRO A 118 -10.01 10.49 6.52
CA PRO A 118 -11.40 10.87 6.48
C PRO A 118 -12.17 10.62 7.78
N ASP A 119 -11.95 9.51 8.44
CA ASP A 119 -12.68 9.18 9.67
C ASP A 119 -12.18 9.99 10.88
N PHE A 120 -10.87 10.22 10.99
CA PHE A 120 -10.30 10.99 12.09
C PHE A 120 -10.44 12.51 11.91
N VAL A 121 -10.27 13.00 10.68
CA VAL A 121 -10.33 14.43 10.38
C VAL A 121 -11.77 14.94 10.36
N MET A 122 -12.68 14.19 9.72
CA MET A 122 -14.09 14.57 9.64
C MET A 122 -14.86 14.16 10.89
N GLY A 123 -14.45 13.08 11.54
CA GLY A 123 -15.14 12.42 12.63
C GLY A 123 -15.97 11.22 12.15
N PRO A 124 -16.09 10.15 12.97
CA PRO A 124 -16.80 8.94 12.59
C PRO A 124 -18.31 9.16 12.37
N ASP A 125 -18.89 10.16 13.02
CA ASP A 125 -20.32 10.51 12.94
C ASP A 125 -20.63 11.54 11.84
N ALA A 126 -19.62 12.05 11.13
CA ALA A 126 -19.83 12.98 10.02
C ALA A 126 -20.61 12.30 8.88
N PRO A 127 -21.40 13.06 8.10
CA PRO A 127 -22.13 12.52 6.96
C PRO A 127 -21.21 11.73 6.01
N VAL A 128 -21.67 10.58 5.53
CA VAL A 128 -20.89 9.70 4.63
C VAL A 128 -20.37 10.45 3.39
N ALA A 129 -21.17 11.37 2.87
CA ALA A 129 -20.80 12.20 1.72
C ALA A 129 -19.58 13.12 1.98
N GLU A 130 -19.29 13.43 3.24
CA GLU A 130 -18.17 14.29 3.65
C GLU A 130 -16.96 13.50 4.13
N ARG A 131 -17.13 12.22 4.54
CA ARG A 131 -16.05 11.34 5.03
C ARG A 131 -15.23 10.74 3.89
N ASN A 132 -14.60 11.59 3.11
CA ASN A 132 -13.76 11.20 1.97
C ASN A 132 -12.60 12.19 1.80
N ILE A 133 -11.74 11.94 0.82
CA ILE A 133 -10.56 12.79 0.52
C ILE A 133 -10.97 14.26 0.28
N LEU A 134 -12.08 14.51 -0.39
CA LEU A 134 -12.51 15.88 -0.69
C LEU A 134 -12.89 16.61 0.58
N GLY A 135 -13.61 15.96 1.49
CA GLY A 135 -13.93 16.52 2.81
C GLY A 135 -12.66 16.81 3.62
N VAL A 136 -11.67 15.89 3.62
CA VAL A 136 -10.39 16.15 4.27
C VAL A 136 -9.70 17.37 3.68
N ILE A 137 -9.58 17.47 2.36
CA ILE A 137 -8.95 18.63 1.68
C ILE A 137 -9.69 19.93 2.02
N HIS A 138 -11.02 19.90 2.05
CA HIS A 138 -11.82 21.06 2.40
C HIS A 138 -11.54 21.52 3.86
N LYS A 139 -11.36 20.56 4.78
CA LYS A 139 -11.15 20.86 6.21
C LYS A 139 -9.71 21.27 6.53
N VAL A 140 -8.71 20.59 5.97
CA VAL A 140 -7.28 20.84 6.26
C VAL A 140 -6.61 21.83 5.30
N GLY A 141 -7.24 22.12 4.17
CA GLY A 141 -6.77 23.09 3.19
C GLY A 141 -5.96 22.48 2.03
N LEU A 142 -5.97 23.20 0.91
CA LEU A 142 -5.28 22.79 -0.32
C LEU A 142 -3.76 22.70 -0.17
N GLU A 143 -3.15 23.48 0.74
CA GLU A 143 -1.72 23.46 0.97
C GLU A 143 -1.26 22.07 1.47
N ILE A 144 -1.97 21.49 2.46
CA ILE A 144 -1.67 20.15 2.97
C ILE A 144 -1.92 19.12 1.88
N GLY A 145 -3.02 19.22 1.14
CA GLY A 145 -3.30 18.35 0.00
C GLY A 145 -2.17 18.37 -1.04
N GLY A 146 -1.62 19.55 -1.34
CA GLY A 146 -0.47 19.72 -2.22
C GLY A 146 0.79 19.01 -1.71
N LYS A 147 1.08 19.12 -0.41
CA LYS A 147 2.22 18.41 0.22
C LYS A 147 2.07 16.89 0.16
N VAL A 148 0.85 16.36 0.32
CA VAL A 148 0.56 14.92 0.18
C VAL A 148 0.85 14.43 -1.25
N ILE A 149 0.39 15.16 -2.25
CA ILE A 149 0.68 14.85 -3.67
C ILE A 149 2.19 14.90 -3.93
N GLN A 150 2.89 15.90 -3.39
CA GLN A 150 4.34 16.03 -3.52
C GLN A 150 5.09 14.87 -2.86
N ALA A 151 4.66 14.41 -1.68
CA ALA A 151 5.26 13.26 -0.99
C ALA A 151 5.15 11.98 -1.84
N ARG A 152 3.97 11.72 -2.38
CA ARG A 152 3.77 10.59 -3.30
C ARG A 152 4.63 10.71 -4.55
N LYS A 153 4.67 11.89 -5.17
CA LYS A 153 5.52 12.14 -6.34
C LYS A 153 6.99 11.89 -6.03
N ALA A 154 7.49 12.36 -4.89
CA ALA A 154 8.87 12.16 -4.46
C ALA A 154 9.22 10.67 -4.33
N GLY A 155 8.39 9.90 -3.61
CA GLY A 155 8.60 8.46 -3.47
C GLY A 155 8.53 7.71 -4.81
N HIS A 156 7.55 8.00 -5.66
CA HIS A 156 7.47 7.40 -7.00
C HIS A 156 8.65 7.78 -7.91
N THR A 157 9.25 8.96 -7.72
CA THR A 157 10.46 9.34 -8.44
C THR A 157 11.65 8.46 -8.00
N VAL A 158 11.80 8.20 -6.71
CA VAL A 158 12.83 7.28 -6.20
C VAL A 158 12.59 5.85 -6.70
N ILE A 159 11.33 5.38 -6.65
CA ILE A 159 10.94 4.06 -7.18
C ILE A 159 11.31 3.95 -8.67
N GLU A 160 11.05 4.97 -9.48
CA GLU A 160 11.40 4.98 -10.90
C GLU A 160 12.92 4.92 -11.13
N MET A 161 13.68 5.70 -10.38
CA MET A 161 15.14 5.73 -10.50
C MET A 161 15.77 4.37 -10.24
N ILE A 162 15.30 3.63 -9.24
CA ILE A 162 15.83 2.33 -8.83
C ILE A 162 15.09 1.20 -9.57
N GLY A 163 13.77 1.23 -9.57
CA GLY A 163 12.88 0.18 -10.05
C GLY A 163 12.61 0.20 -11.55
N GLY A 164 13.03 1.28 -12.25
CA GLY A 164 12.86 1.43 -13.70
C GLY A 164 11.49 1.93 -14.13
N ARG A 165 10.50 1.91 -13.24
CA ARG A 165 9.12 2.40 -13.48
C ARG A 165 8.59 3.03 -12.20
N LYS A 166 7.70 4.02 -12.33
CA LYS A 166 7.02 4.67 -11.19
C LYS A 166 6.07 3.73 -10.46
N VAL A 167 5.45 2.84 -11.21
CA VAL A 167 4.55 1.79 -10.73
C VAL A 167 4.98 0.49 -11.38
N HIS A 168 4.88 -0.61 -10.68
CA HIS A 168 5.31 -1.93 -11.12
C HIS A 168 6.82 -1.98 -11.46
N PRO A 169 7.71 -1.86 -10.48
CA PRO A 169 9.15 -1.98 -10.71
C PRO A 169 9.50 -3.34 -11.35
N CYS A 170 10.61 -3.37 -12.08
CA CYS A 170 11.01 -4.55 -12.83
C CYS A 170 12.52 -4.83 -12.75
N THR A 171 13.23 -4.19 -11.83
CA THR A 171 14.70 -4.26 -11.79
C THR A 171 15.26 -5.29 -10.82
N SER A 172 14.48 -5.77 -9.83
CA SER A 172 14.94 -6.85 -8.96
C SER A 172 14.88 -8.18 -9.72
N ILE A 173 16.00 -8.84 -9.79
CA ILE A 173 16.23 -10.12 -10.46
C ILE A 173 16.88 -11.09 -9.46
N PRO A 174 16.87 -12.40 -9.71
CA PRO A 174 17.62 -13.36 -8.89
C PRO A 174 19.07 -12.93 -8.72
N GLY A 175 19.55 -12.87 -7.48
CA GLY A 175 20.91 -12.45 -7.15
C GLY A 175 21.15 -10.93 -7.15
N GLY A 176 20.14 -10.07 -7.37
CA GLY A 176 20.37 -8.63 -7.24
C GLY A 176 19.40 -7.72 -7.98
N LEU A 177 19.97 -6.71 -8.65
CA LEU A 177 19.25 -5.76 -9.51
C LEU A 177 19.89 -5.71 -10.90
N SER A 178 19.04 -5.52 -11.92
CA SER A 178 19.48 -5.42 -13.32
C SER A 178 20.18 -4.09 -13.65
N LYS A 179 20.08 -3.08 -12.77
CA LYS A 179 20.76 -1.79 -12.92
C LYS A 179 21.14 -1.18 -11.57
N GLY A 180 22.15 -0.30 -11.58
CA GLY A 180 22.49 0.59 -10.47
C GLY A 180 21.86 1.98 -10.60
N ILE A 181 22.33 2.90 -9.78
CA ILE A 181 22.00 4.33 -9.85
C ILE A 181 23.27 5.15 -10.12
N THR A 182 23.12 6.32 -10.76
CA THR A 182 24.20 7.29 -10.95
C THR A 182 24.43 8.11 -9.69
N ARG A 183 25.51 8.92 -9.68
CA ARG A 183 25.78 9.88 -8.58
C ARG A 183 24.70 10.95 -8.50
N GLU A 184 24.28 11.47 -9.64
CA GLU A 184 23.23 12.48 -9.75
C GLU A 184 21.88 11.94 -9.21
N GLN A 185 21.55 10.69 -9.56
CA GLN A 185 20.37 10.02 -9.01
C GLN A 185 20.47 9.84 -7.50
N ARG A 186 21.64 9.44 -6.99
CA ARG A 186 21.87 9.34 -5.53
C ARG A 186 21.62 10.67 -4.83
N ASP A 187 22.19 11.76 -5.37
CA ASP A 187 22.08 13.08 -4.77
C ASP A 187 20.64 13.60 -4.79
N GLU A 188 19.90 13.35 -5.86
CA GLU A 188 18.48 13.67 -5.94
C GLU A 188 17.64 12.79 -4.96
N ILE A 189 17.93 11.51 -4.83
CA ILE A 189 17.28 10.62 -3.85
C ILE A 189 17.52 11.11 -2.43
N GLU A 190 18.74 11.54 -2.10
CA GLU A 190 19.05 12.09 -0.78
C GLU A 190 18.24 13.37 -0.51
N LYS A 191 18.14 14.27 -1.46
CA LYS A 191 17.33 15.50 -1.35
C LYS A 191 15.85 15.18 -1.13
N LEU A 192 15.28 14.25 -1.93
CA LEU A 192 13.90 13.82 -1.78
C LEU A 192 13.66 13.12 -0.43
N GLY A 193 14.63 12.33 0.04
CA GLY A 193 14.58 11.66 1.33
C GLY A 193 14.56 12.64 2.50
N ARG A 194 15.40 13.68 2.48
CA ARG A 194 15.42 14.74 3.52
C ARG A 194 14.07 15.45 3.58
N TRP A 195 13.53 15.84 2.44
CA TRP A 195 12.20 16.43 2.37
C TRP A 195 11.11 15.49 2.90
N ALA A 196 11.19 14.19 2.59
CA ALA A 196 10.24 13.19 3.07
C ALA A 196 10.27 13.05 4.61
N VAL A 197 11.46 13.17 5.23
CA VAL A 197 11.59 13.19 6.70
C VAL A 197 10.87 14.39 7.31
N GLU A 198 11.06 15.59 6.75
CA GLU A 198 10.36 16.80 7.22
C GLU A 198 8.85 16.66 7.08
N PHE A 199 8.38 16.13 5.96
CA PHE A 199 6.95 15.85 5.75
C PHE A 199 6.40 14.80 6.72
N ALA A 200 7.16 13.74 7.01
CA ALA A 200 6.76 12.72 7.97
C ALA A 200 6.66 13.29 9.40
N GLN A 201 7.61 14.15 9.81
CA GLN A 201 7.55 14.83 11.10
C GLN A 201 6.32 15.75 11.20
N PHE A 202 6.00 16.47 10.13
CA PHE A 202 4.77 17.25 10.04
C PHE A 202 3.53 16.36 10.17
N SER A 203 3.49 15.20 9.49
CA SER A 203 2.36 14.27 9.54
C SER A 203 2.17 13.66 10.93
N LEU A 204 3.27 13.33 11.63
CA LEU A 204 3.23 12.84 13.02
C LEU A 204 2.68 13.90 13.97
N LYS A 205 3.10 15.17 13.79
CA LYS A 205 2.55 16.28 14.59
C LYS A 205 1.05 16.44 14.32
N LEU A 206 0.64 16.42 13.05
CA LEU A 206 -0.77 16.51 12.65
C LEU A 206 -1.61 15.38 13.27
N PHE A 207 -1.09 14.15 13.29
CA PHE A 207 -1.73 13.02 13.97
C PHE A 207 -1.86 13.25 15.48
N GLY A 208 -0.79 13.74 16.11
CA GLY A 208 -0.83 14.11 17.53
C GLY A 208 -1.93 15.12 17.83
N ASP A 209 -2.00 16.19 17.03
CA ASP A 209 -2.95 17.28 17.24
C ASP A 209 -4.41 16.85 16.96
N LEU A 210 -4.66 16.07 15.91
CA LEU A 210 -6.01 15.71 15.46
C LEU A 210 -6.58 14.46 16.14
N VAL A 211 -5.73 13.48 16.46
CA VAL A 211 -6.17 12.18 16.96
C VAL A 211 -5.85 12.03 18.43
N LEU A 212 -4.58 12.09 18.82
CA LEU A 212 -4.18 11.87 20.22
C LEU A 212 -4.60 13.01 21.14
N GLY A 213 -4.75 14.23 20.62
CA GLY A 213 -5.28 15.38 21.36
C GLY A 213 -6.82 15.43 21.47
N ASN A 214 -7.51 14.50 20.83
CA ASN A 214 -8.98 14.46 20.83
C ASN A 214 -9.51 13.44 21.85
N PRO A 215 -10.17 13.87 22.94
CA PRO A 215 -10.67 12.96 23.98
C PRO A 215 -11.75 11.97 23.50
N ALA A 216 -12.30 12.17 22.29
CA ALA A 216 -13.25 11.24 21.69
C ALA A 216 -12.56 9.98 21.09
N TYR A 217 -11.22 10.02 20.90
CA TYR A 217 -10.46 8.94 20.31
C TYR A 217 -9.47 8.27 21.27
N VAL A 218 -9.22 8.86 22.45
CA VAL A 218 -8.23 8.40 23.44
C VAL A 218 -8.86 8.26 24.81
#